data_bed66a6ab111335307728ec0a3018fa5
#
_entry.id   bed66a6ab111335307728ec0a3018fa5
#
_cell.length_a   1.000
_cell.length_b   1.000
_cell.length_c   1.000
_cell.angle_alpha   90.00
_cell.angle_beta   90.00
_cell.angle_gamma   90.00
#
_symmetry.space_group_name_H-M   'P 1'
#
loop_
_entity.id
_entity.type
_entity.pdbx_description
1 polymer ?
#
loop_
_entity_poly.entity_id
_entity_poly.type
_entity_poly.pdbx_seq_one_letter_code
_entity_poly.pdbx_strand_id
1 'polypeptide(L)'
;MQNNQTPRWIGGVEPTPELLRATGIQILELECREQPERLRGLLRTYATDPEIRLQLAEIRQLCVAPGPVLFLGMGASLCSSYGGSVPLDAGGRLAFSVDAGEWLNYGTRTWDQAALSVLLTTSGESAELVELLKVAEDRPLVLISNNAASPCWRMARRRLPILAGPEYGNATKTYTNATAVASIVAAEILGQDWRRDAEAAADSFSSSLEHIFARRSELESFSRGAANIEIIGRGAAYGGAMMSALCIREMSGHRAAAHTGAAFRHGPNLDVDATHLAIIL
;
A
#
# COMPACT_ATOMS: atom_id res chain seq x y z
N MET A 1 25.88 -16.29 -8.98
CA MET A 1 26.27 -15.01 -9.62
C MET A 1 25.65 -13.93 -8.77
N GLN A 2 26.47 -13.24 -7.97
CA GLN A 2 25.99 -12.11 -7.15
C GLN A 2 25.65 -10.96 -8.10
N ASN A 3 24.37 -10.64 -8.21
CA ASN A 3 23.91 -9.45 -8.90
C ASN A 3 24.26 -8.24 -8.02
N ASN A 4 25.41 -7.62 -8.30
CA ASN A 4 25.84 -6.35 -7.73
C ASN A 4 25.03 -5.21 -8.37
N GLN A 5 23.70 -5.21 -8.22
CA GLN A 5 22.91 -4.04 -8.54
C GLN A 5 22.92 -3.14 -7.30
N THR A 6 23.53 -1.98 -7.43
CA THR A 6 23.42 -0.89 -6.47
C THR A 6 21.92 -0.68 -6.17
N PRO A 7 21.49 -0.69 -4.91
CA PRO A 7 20.07 -0.49 -4.58
C PRO A 7 19.58 0.81 -5.23
N ARG A 8 18.47 0.74 -5.96
CA ARG A 8 17.82 1.95 -6.48
C ARG A 8 17.11 2.64 -5.32
N TRP A 9 17.55 3.83 -4.99
CA TRP A 9 16.97 4.65 -3.94
C TRP A 9 15.60 5.18 -4.35
N ILE A 10 14.59 4.88 -3.57
CA ILE A 10 13.28 5.49 -3.73
C ILE A 10 13.26 6.78 -2.92
N GLY A 11 13.08 7.93 -3.61
CA GLY A 11 13.06 9.24 -2.96
C GLY A 11 14.34 10.08 -3.07
N GLY A 12 15.36 9.62 -3.79
CA GLY A 12 16.55 10.42 -4.14
C GLY A 12 17.44 10.82 -2.96
N VAL A 13 17.31 10.19 -1.79
CA VAL A 13 18.14 10.44 -0.62
C VAL A 13 19.22 9.37 -0.54
N GLU A 14 20.48 9.79 -0.44
CA GLU A 14 21.59 8.87 -0.22
C GLU A 14 21.47 8.17 1.14
N PRO A 15 21.72 6.84 1.20
CA PRO A 15 21.67 6.10 2.46
C PRO A 15 22.78 6.58 3.40
N THR A 16 22.51 6.51 4.69
CA THR A 16 23.53 6.79 5.70
C THR A 16 24.65 5.73 5.65
N PRO A 17 25.88 6.05 6.10
CA PRO A 17 26.97 5.07 6.17
C PRO A 17 26.63 3.82 7.01
N GLU A 18 25.71 3.95 7.95
CA GLU A 18 25.22 2.86 8.79
C GLU A 18 24.31 1.91 7.99
N LEU A 19 23.39 2.47 7.21
CA LEU A 19 22.51 1.73 6.32
C LEU A 19 23.29 1.00 5.20
N LEU A 20 24.35 1.64 4.67
CA LEU A 20 25.24 1.01 3.67
C LEU A 20 25.99 -0.22 4.20
N ARG A 21 26.16 -0.33 5.52
CA ARG A 21 26.80 -1.47 6.18
C ARG A 21 25.83 -2.54 6.65
N ALA A 22 24.54 -2.24 6.67
CA ALA A 22 23.52 -3.16 7.10
C ALA A 22 23.26 -4.25 6.04
N THR A 23 22.90 -5.44 6.49
CA THR A 23 22.37 -6.52 5.62
C THR A 23 20.91 -6.23 5.25
N GLY A 24 20.39 -6.86 4.19
CA GLY A 24 18.99 -6.68 3.78
C GLY A 24 17.97 -6.90 4.90
N ILE A 25 18.19 -7.89 5.79
CA ILE A 25 17.33 -8.16 6.95
C ILE A 25 17.42 -7.03 7.98
N GLN A 26 18.62 -6.49 8.24
CA GLN A 26 18.80 -5.37 9.17
C GLN A 26 18.13 -4.10 8.64
N ILE A 27 18.21 -3.85 7.34
CA ILE A 27 17.52 -2.72 6.69
C ILE A 27 16.01 -2.88 6.89
N LEU A 28 15.46 -4.05 6.60
CA LEU A 28 14.03 -4.33 6.76
C LEU A 28 13.58 -4.11 8.22
N GLU A 29 14.35 -4.61 9.20
CA GLU A 29 14.02 -4.43 10.61
C GLU A 29 14.01 -2.95 11.02
N LEU A 30 15.00 -2.17 10.59
CA LEU A 30 15.06 -0.73 10.84
C LEU A 30 13.84 -0.01 10.24
N GLU A 31 13.53 -0.31 8.99
CA GLU A 31 12.37 0.28 8.28
C GLU A 31 11.04 -0.11 8.91
N CYS A 32 10.91 -1.36 9.38
CA CYS A 32 9.74 -1.79 10.14
C CYS A 32 9.57 -0.99 11.44
N ARG A 33 10.66 -0.75 12.17
CA ARG A 33 10.63 0.02 13.42
C ARG A 33 10.33 1.50 13.22
N GLU A 34 10.64 2.06 12.06
CA GLU A 34 10.28 3.44 11.71
C GLU A 34 8.79 3.63 11.38
N GLN A 35 8.07 2.59 11.01
CA GLN A 35 6.69 2.69 10.52
C GLN A 35 5.75 3.47 11.47
N PRO A 36 5.71 3.22 12.80
CA PRO A 36 4.80 3.91 13.69
C PRO A 36 5.03 5.43 13.72
N GLU A 37 6.30 5.87 13.73
CA GLU A 37 6.62 7.30 13.73
C GLU A 37 6.31 7.95 12.39
N ARG A 38 6.58 7.28 11.27
CA ARG A 38 6.23 7.76 9.94
C ARG A 38 4.73 7.88 9.75
N LEU A 39 3.97 6.92 10.26
CA LEU A 39 2.50 6.98 10.24
C LEU A 39 1.98 8.15 11.07
N ARG A 40 2.43 8.32 12.32
CA ARG A 40 2.03 9.47 13.14
C ARG A 40 2.39 10.81 12.51
N GLY A 41 3.58 10.90 11.89
CA GLY A 41 4.01 12.09 11.15
C GLY A 41 3.07 12.41 9.98
N LEU A 42 2.70 11.41 9.20
CA LEU A 42 1.72 11.54 8.12
C LEU A 42 0.37 12.03 8.65
N LEU A 43 -0.18 11.39 9.69
CA LEU A 43 -1.49 11.75 10.24
C LEU A 43 -1.51 13.21 10.74
N ARG A 44 -0.47 13.66 11.45
CA ARG A 44 -0.34 15.06 11.88
C ARG A 44 -0.32 16.00 10.68
N THR A 45 0.47 15.68 9.64
CA THR A 45 0.57 16.53 8.44
C THR A 45 -0.77 16.61 7.70
N TYR A 46 -1.45 15.49 7.50
CA TYR A 46 -2.76 15.44 6.84
C TYR A 46 -3.86 16.18 7.63
N ALA A 47 -3.74 16.21 8.95
CA ALA A 47 -4.67 16.94 9.80
C ALA A 47 -4.46 18.46 9.77
N THR A 48 -3.24 18.94 9.53
CA THR A 48 -2.87 20.36 9.75
C THR A 48 -2.42 21.11 8.51
N ASP A 49 -1.86 20.43 7.50
CA ASP A 49 -1.35 21.08 6.29
C ASP A 49 -2.48 21.63 5.42
N PRO A 50 -2.51 22.96 5.16
CA PRO A 50 -3.60 23.60 4.43
C PRO A 50 -3.69 23.14 2.95
N GLU A 51 -2.56 22.84 2.30
CA GLU A 51 -2.55 22.42 0.90
C GLU A 51 -3.13 21.00 0.76
N ILE A 52 -2.70 20.08 1.63
CA ILE A 52 -3.25 18.72 1.66
C ILE A 52 -4.75 18.74 1.94
N ARG A 53 -5.19 19.53 2.91
CA ARG A 53 -6.61 19.67 3.24
C ARG A 53 -7.44 20.25 2.09
N LEU A 54 -6.88 21.21 1.37
CA LEU A 54 -7.52 21.74 0.16
C LEU A 54 -7.67 20.65 -0.90
N GLN A 55 -6.64 19.86 -1.15
CA GLN A 55 -6.70 18.77 -2.11
C GLN A 55 -7.71 17.67 -1.70
N LEU A 56 -7.77 17.32 -0.43
CA LEU A 56 -8.79 16.39 0.09
C LEU A 56 -10.22 16.93 -0.10
N ALA A 57 -10.44 18.22 0.13
CA ALA A 57 -11.74 18.85 -0.12
C ALA A 57 -12.11 18.83 -1.61
N GLU A 58 -11.15 19.10 -2.51
CA GLU A 58 -11.36 18.98 -3.96
C GLU A 58 -11.72 17.55 -4.37
N ILE A 59 -11.01 16.53 -3.84
CA ILE A 59 -11.29 15.13 -4.10
C ILE A 59 -12.72 14.76 -3.70
N ARG A 60 -13.17 15.22 -2.54
CA ARG A 60 -14.54 15.03 -2.08
C ARG A 60 -15.56 15.64 -3.04
N GLN A 61 -15.29 16.84 -3.56
CA GLN A 61 -16.18 17.50 -4.53
C GLN A 61 -16.27 16.76 -5.85
N LEU A 62 -15.16 16.20 -6.36
CA LEU A 62 -15.17 15.39 -7.58
C LEU A 62 -16.06 14.16 -7.44
N CYS A 63 -16.08 13.55 -6.26
CA CYS A 63 -16.87 12.36 -5.98
C CYS A 63 -18.37 12.62 -5.77
N VAL A 64 -18.89 13.84 -5.94
CA VAL A 64 -20.34 14.09 -6.04
C VAL A 64 -20.89 13.52 -7.33
N ALA A 65 -20.11 13.46 -8.41
CA ALA A 65 -20.50 12.82 -9.66
C ALA A 65 -20.80 11.31 -9.47
N PRO A 66 -21.78 10.77 -10.22
CA PRO A 66 -22.02 9.32 -10.22
C PRO A 66 -20.85 8.57 -10.84
N GLY A 67 -20.70 7.30 -10.50
CA GLY A 67 -19.68 6.41 -11.04
C GLY A 67 -18.77 5.82 -9.95
N PRO A 68 -18.01 4.76 -10.26
CA PRO A 68 -17.10 4.13 -9.33
C PRO A 68 -15.88 5.01 -9.01
N VAL A 69 -15.29 4.77 -7.86
CA VAL A 69 -13.94 5.24 -7.53
C VAL A 69 -12.95 4.11 -7.80
N LEU A 70 -11.97 4.36 -8.63
CA LEU A 70 -10.96 3.39 -9.01
C LEU A 70 -9.65 3.66 -8.27
N PHE A 71 -9.15 2.68 -7.54
CA PHE A 71 -7.83 2.71 -6.94
C PHE A 71 -6.89 1.87 -7.81
N LEU A 72 -5.95 2.53 -8.48
CA LEU A 72 -5.07 1.94 -9.50
C LEU A 72 -3.64 1.88 -8.98
N GLY A 73 -3.06 0.69 -8.91
CA GLY A 73 -1.70 0.47 -8.46
C GLY A 73 -1.15 -0.86 -8.93
N MET A 74 0.12 -1.14 -8.69
CA MET A 74 0.77 -2.43 -8.97
C MET A 74 1.58 -2.87 -7.76
N GLY A 75 1.75 -4.18 -7.57
CA GLY A 75 2.52 -4.73 -6.46
C GLY A 75 2.05 -4.20 -5.10
N ALA A 76 2.97 -3.66 -4.28
CA ALA A 76 2.66 -3.08 -2.98
C ALA A 76 1.61 -1.94 -3.05
N SER A 77 1.61 -1.17 -4.13
CA SER A 77 0.63 -0.09 -4.34
C SER A 77 -0.78 -0.64 -4.61
N LEU A 78 -0.90 -1.76 -5.31
CA LEU A 78 -2.18 -2.46 -5.45
C LEU A 78 -2.64 -3.01 -4.08
N CYS A 79 -1.73 -3.58 -3.29
CA CYS A 79 -2.06 -4.04 -1.94
C CYS A 79 -2.57 -2.89 -1.05
N SER A 80 -1.93 -1.72 -1.12
CA SER A 80 -2.33 -0.52 -0.36
C SER A 80 -3.71 0.01 -0.75
N SER A 81 -4.12 -0.18 -2.00
CA SER A 81 -5.39 0.32 -2.55
C SER A 81 -6.63 -0.25 -1.85
N TYR A 82 -6.52 -1.45 -1.27
CA TYR A 82 -7.59 -2.08 -0.50
C TYR A 82 -7.95 -1.31 0.78
N GLY A 83 -7.00 -0.54 1.33
CA GLY A 83 -7.26 0.39 2.44
C GLY A 83 -8.23 1.50 2.08
N GLY A 84 -8.37 1.84 0.81
CA GLY A 84 -9.31 2.84 0.32
C GLY A 84 -10.57 2.25 -0.29
N SER A 85 -10.43 1.30 -1.20
CA SER A 85 -11.55 0.75 -1.97
C SER A 85 -12.56 0.01 -1.08
N VAL A 86 -12.09 -0.81 -0.15
CA VAL A 86 -12.99 -1.62 0.69
C VAL A 86 -13.81 -0.77 1.66
N PRO A 87 -13.23 0.16 2.45
CA PRO A 87 -14.04 1.03 3.31
C PRO A 87 -15.02 1.90 2.51
N LEU A 88 -14.62 2.36 1.34
CA LEU A 88 -15.44 3.21 0.50
C LEU A 88 -16.68 2.44 -0.04
N ASP A 89 -16.46 1.21 -0.52
CA ASP A 89 -17.54 0.33 -0.99
C ASP A 89 -18.46 -0.08 0.17
N ALA A 90 -17.91 -0.45 1.32
CA ALA A 90 -18.68 -0.74 2.54
C ALA A 90 -19.50 0.47 3.02
N GLY A 91 -19.03 1.69 2.78
CA GLY A 91 -19.72 2.95 3.04
C GLY A 91 -20.79 3.31 2.00
N GLY A 92 -21.07 2.44 1.03
CA GLY A 92 -22.11 2.62 0.01
C GLY A 92 -21.67 3.38 -1.24
N ARG A 93 -20.36 3.60 -1.42
CA ARG A 93 -19.78 4.22 -2.61
C ARG A 93 -19.00 3.18 -3.41
N LEU A 94 -19.48 2.80 -4.57
CA LEU A 94 -18.86 1.78 -5.43
C LEU A 94 -17.39 2.10 -5.68
N ALA A 95 -16.49 1.18 -5.30
CA ALA A 95 -15.05 1.36 -5.42
C ALA A 95 -14.34 0.04 -5.74
N PHE A 96 -13.25 0.12 -6.50
CA PHE A 96 -12.48 -1.05 -6.92
C PHE A 96 -10.98 -0.79 -6.77
N SER A 97 -10.26 -1.84 -6.32
CA SER A 97 -8.81 -1.94 -6.45
C SER A 97 -8.49 -2.66 -7.75
N VAL A 98 -7.72 -2.03 -8.63
CA VAL A 98 -7.46 -2.53 -9.98
C VAL A 98 -5.96 -2.45 -10.27
N ASP A 99 -5.43 -3.48 -10.91
CA ASP A 99 -4.05 -3.43 -11.43
C ASP A 99 -3.94 -2.36 -12.52
N ALA A 100 -2.99 -1.44 -12.35
CA ALA A 100 -2.83 -0.30 -13.24
C ALA A 100 -2.36 -0.70 -14.65
N GLY A 101 -1.57 -1.78 -14.77
CA GLY A 101 -1.15 -2.32 -16.05
C GLY A 101 -2.32 -2.94 -16.82
N GLU A 102 -3.17 -3.69 -16.13
CA GLU A 102 -4.40 -4.24 -16.73
C GLU A 102 -5.37 -3.11 -17.12
N TRP A 103 -5.49 -2.09 -16.28
CA TRP A 103 -6.34 -0.93 -16.61
C TRP A 103 -5.84 -0.17 -17.82
N LEU A 104 -4.54 0.06 -17.95
CA LEU A 104 -3.94 0.72 -19.11
C LEU A 104 -4.28 -0.01 -20.40
N ASN A 105 -4.23 -1.33 -20.42
CA ASN A 105 -4.41 -2.14 -21.61
C ASN A 105 -5.88 -2.38 -21.96
N TYR A 106 -6.76 -2.51 -20.96
CA TYR A 106 -8.13 -3.00 -21.19
C TYR A 106 -9.23 -2.09 -20.62
N GLY A 107 -8.93 -1.23 -19.64
CA GLY A 107 -9.91 -0.40 -18.91
C GLY A 107 -10.13 0.99 -19.44
N THR A 108 -9.22 1.54 -20.23
CA THR A 108 -9.22 2.96 -20.64
C THR A 108 -10.45 3.39 -21.43
N ARG A 109 -11.12 2.49 -22.14
CA ARG A 109 -12.35 2.79 -22.91
C ARG A 109 -13.55 3.12 -22.03
N THR A 110 -13.56 2.67 -20.78
CA THR A 110 -14.65 2.91 -19.83
C THR A 110 -14.26 3.91 -18.75
N TRP A 111 -13.09 4.51 -18.86
CA TRP A 111 -12.54 5.39 -17.83
C TRP A 111 -13.42 6.61 -17.55
N ASP A 112 -14.10 7.15 -18.54
CA ASP A 112 -15.01 8.29 -18.40
C ASP A 112 -16.24 7.98 -17.52
N GLN A 113 -16.48 6.71 -17.20
CA GLN A 113 -17.53 6.29 -16.27
C GLN A 113 -17.11 6.38 -14.79
N ALA A 114 -15.80 6.53 -14.52
CA ALA A 114 -15.30 6.68 -13.16
C ALA A 114 -15.51 8.10 -12.64
N ALA A 115 -16.03 8.20 -11.42
CA ALA A 115 -16.15 9.49 -10.74
C ALA A 115 -14.78 10.04 -10.31
N LEU A 116 -13.86 9.15 -9.96
CA LEU A 116 -12.49 9.48 -9.57
C LEU A 116 -11.57 8.29 -9.81
N SER A 117 -10.33 8.56 -10.22
CA SER A 117 -9.23 7.61 -10.23
C SER A 117 -8.16 8.02 -9.23
N VAL A 118 -7.82 7.12 -8.32
CA VAL A 118 -6.76 7.28 -7.33
C VAL A 118 -5.58 6.41 -7.78
N LEU A 119 -4.53 7.03 -8.28
CA LEU A 119 -3.31 6.34 -8.70
C LEU A 119 -2.36 6.24 -7.51
N LEU A 120 -1.91 5.02 -7.19
CA LEU A 120 -0.96 4.76 -6.12
C LEU A 120 0.38 4.29 -6.70
N THR A 121 1.46 4.95 -6.29
CA THR A 121 2.82 4.55 -6.64
C THR A 121 3.83 5.07 -5.63
N THR A 122 4.71 4.22 -5.16
CA THR A 122 5.77 4.63 -4.25
C THR A 122 6.81 5.47 -4.97
N SER A 123 7.37 4.96 -6.06
CA SER A 123 8.44 5.62 -6.82
C SER A 123 7.95 6.77 -7.71
N GLY A 124 6.72 6.68 -8.21
CA GLY A 124 6.21 7.60 -9.22
C GLY A 124 6.90 7.46 -10.60
N GLU A 125 7.56 6.34 -10.86
CA GLU A 125 8.38 6.09 -12.06
C GLU A 125 7.89 4.90 -12.90
N SER A 126 6.83 4.21 -12.46
CA SER A 126 6.26 3.07 -13.18
C SER A 126 5.78 3.50 -14.57
N ALA A 127 6.25 2.80 -15.60
CA ALA A 127 5.97 3.16 -16.99
C ALA A 127 4.46 3.17 -17.28
N GLU A 128 3.73 2.20 -16.74
CA GLU A 128 2.28 2.06 -16.90
C GLU A 128 1.54 3.27 -16.31
N LEU A 129 1.97 3.77 -15.14
CA LEU A 129 1.34 4.93 -14.52
C LEU A 129 1.70 6.24 -15.25
N VAL A 130 2.91 6.34 -15.78
CA VAL A 130 3.30 7.46 -16.64
C VAL A 130 2.43 7.49 -17.91
N GLU A 131 2.22 6.33 -18.56
CA GLU A 131 1.34 6.23 -19.73
C GLU A 131 -0.13 6.52 -19.36
N LEU A 132 -0.62 6.01 -18.22
CA LEU A 132 -1.97 6.35 -17.75
C LEU A 132 -2.13 7.86 -17.56
N LEU A 133 -1.14 8.54 -16.97
CA LEU A 133 -1.20 9.99 -16.78
C LEU A 133 -1.18 10.76 -18.10
N LYS A 134 -0.51 10.25 -19.14
CA LYS A 134 -0.55 10.87 -20.49
C LYS A 134 -1.92 10.80 -21.13
N VAL A 135 -2.63 9.68 -20.95
CA VAL A 135 -3.97 9.46 -21.53
C VAL A 135 -5.11 9.88 -20.60
N ALA A 136 -4.79 10.28 -19.36
CA ALA A 136 -5.80 10.72 -18.41
C ALA A 136 -6.49 12.02 -18.80
N GLU A 137 -5.79 12.91 -19.55
CA GLU A 137 -6.31 14.23 -19.97
C GLU A 137 -6.88 15.01 -18.78
N ASP A 138 -8.14 15.46 -18.87
CA ASP A 138 -8.84 16.21 -17.81
C ASP A 138 -9.67 15.31 -16.87
N ARG A 139 -9.50 14.00 -16.91
CA ARG A 139 -10.25 13.07 -16.06
C ARG A 139 -10.01 13.34 -14.57
N PRO A 140 -11.04 13.16 -13.73
CA PRO A 140 -10.88 13.27 -12.28
C PRO A 140 -9.86 12.26 -11.77
N LEU A 141 -8.69 12.78 -11.36
CA LEU A 141 -7.56 11.95 -10.95
C LEU A 141 -6.81 12.59 -9.78
N VAL A 142 -6.36 11.75 -8.85
CA VAL A 142 -5.40 12.08 -7.80
C VAL A 142 -4.27 11.06 -7.77
N LEU A 143 -3.06 11.51 -7.59
CA LEU A 143 -1.87 10.69 -7.41
C LEU A 143 -1.50 10.61 -5.93
N ILE A 144 -1.26 9.41 -5.43
CA ILE A 144 -0.65 9.13 -4.13
C ILE A 144 0.77 8.64 -4.38
N SER A 145 1.80 9.37 -3.95
CA SER A 145 3.20 9.01 -4.21
C SER A 145 4.15 9.44 -3.10
N ASN A 146 5.24 8.68 -2.93
CA ASN A 146 6.30 9.01 -1.97
C ASN A 146 7.42 9.88 -2.58
N ASN A 147 7.47 10.02 -3.91
CA ASN A 147 8.55 10.73 -4.61
C ASN A 147 8.02 11.98 -5.31
N ALA A 148 8.20 13.14 -4.66
CA ALA A 148 7.81 14.44 -5.21
C ALA A 148 8.68 14.89 -6.40
N ALA A 149 9.81 14.24 -6.68
CA ALA A 149 10.66 14.53 -7.83
C ALA A 149 10.34 13.64 -9.05
N SER A 150 9.39 12.71 -8.92
CA SER A 150 9.07 11.73 -9.96
C SER A 150 8.36 12.30 -11.18
N PRO A 151 8.41 11.59 -12.34
CA PRO A 151 7.62 11.95 -13.51
C PRO A 151 6.12 12.00 -13.21
N CYS A 152 5.57 11.00 -12.53
CA CYS A 152 4.14 10.95 -12.18
C CYS A 152 3.73 12.16 -11.32
N TRP A 153 4.57 12.55 -10.35
CA TRP A 153 4.29 13.71 -9.49
C TRP A 153 4.21 15.01 -10.28
N ARG A 154 5.11 15.21 -11.25
CA ARG A 154 5.10 16.41 -12.09
C ARG A 154 3.91 16.48 -13.03
N MET A 155 3.41 15.32 -13.49
CA MET A 155 2.30 15.24 -14.43
C MET A 155 0.94 15.34 -13.76
N ALA A 156 0.81 14.82 -12.54
CA ALA A 156 -0.48 14.81 -11.85
C ALA A 156 -0.86 16.21 -11.33
N ARG A 157 -2.10 16.60 -11.57
CA ARG A 157 -2.65 17.89 -11.10
C ARG A 157 -2.96 17.87 -9.60
N ARG A 158 -3.51 16.74 -9.08
CA ARG A 158 -3.81 16.55 -7.66
C ARG A 158 -2.88 15.47 -7.11
N ARG A 159 -2.27 15.75 -5.97
CA ARG A 159 -1.17 14.94 -5.44
C ARG A 159 -1.24 14.88 -3.93
N LEU A 160 -1.18 13.67 -3.40
CA LEU A 160 -1.14 13.41 -1.97
C LEU A 160 0.17 12.68 -1.64
N PRO A 161 1.01 13.23 -0.76
CA PRO A 161 2.30 12.63 -0.44
C PRO A 161 2.14 11.48 0.57
N ILE A 162 2.87 10.38 0.36
CA ILE A 162 2.94 9.23 1.28
C ILE A 162 3.74 9.57 2.56
N LEU A 163 4.69 10.48 2.49
CA LEU A 163 5.50 10.95 3.63
C LEU A 163 6.23 9.84 4.42
N ALA A 164 6.53 8.71 3.78
CA ALA A 164 7.23 7.61 4.44
C ALA A 164 8.74 7.84 4.59
N GLY A 165 9.28 8.85 3.92
CA GLY A 165 10.72 9.06 3.81
C GLY A 165 11.38 8.06 2.86
N PRO A 166 12.72 7.97 2.86
CA PRO A 166 13.45 7.02 2.02
C PRO A 166 13.21 5.57 2.49
N GLU A 167 13.13 4.65 1.54
CA GLU A 167 12.97 3.21 1.78
C GLU A 167 13.91 2.46 0.84
N TYR A 168 14.65 1.50 1.36
CA TYR A 168 15.76 0.84 0.66
C TYR A 168 15.58 -0.66 0.49
N GLY A 169 14.64 -1.23 1.23
CA GLY A 169 14.27 -2.63 1.16
C GLY A 169 12.93 -2.84 0.47
N ASN A 170 12.19 -3.79 0.97
CA ASN A 170 10.83 -4.03 0.56
C ASN A 170 9.91 -2.90 1.05
N ALA A 171 8.78 -2.74 0.39
CA ALA A 171 7.79 -1.76 0.82
C ALA A 171 7.27 -2.10 2.24
N THR A 172 7.61 -1.26 3.20
CA THR A 172 7.20 -1.33 4.61
C THR A 172 6.50 -0.03 5.02
N LYS A 173 7.28 1.02 5.27
CA LYS A 173 6.78 2.36 5.61
C LYS A 173 5.91 2.94 4.50
N THR A 174 6.33 2.76 3.26
CA THR A 174 5.59 3.25 2.09
C THR A 174 4.26 2.53 1.95
N TYR A 175 4.21 1.22 2.18
CA TYR A 175 2.97 0.45 2.18
C TYR A 175 2.01 0.93 3.28
N THR A 176 2.48 1.03 4.53
CA THR A 176 1.68 1.46 5.68
C THR A 176 1.10 2.85 5.46
N ASN A 177 1.94 3.80 5.07
CA ASN A 177 1.52 5.18 4.83
C ASN A 177 0.62 5.31 3.59
N ALA A 178 0.90 4.60 2.49
CA ALA A 178 0.03 4.60 1.31
C ALA A 178 -1.37 4.05 1.62
N THR A 179 -1.44 2.97 2.43
CA THR A 179 -2.71 2.42 2.93
C THR A 179 -3.46 3.45 3.77
N ALA A 180 -2.77 4.15 4.67
CA ALA A 180 -3.38 5.21 5.47
C ALA A 180 -3.90 6.37 4.60
N VAL A 181 -3.14 6.82 3.60
CA VAL A 181 -3.60 7.87 2.67
C VAL A 181 -4.82 7.42 1.88
N ALA A 182 -4.82 6.18 1.37
CA ALA A 182 -5.97 5.63 0.66
C ALA A 182 -7.22 5.57 1.57
N SER A 183 -7.05 5.19 2.85
CA SER A 183 -8.13 5.17 3.86
C SER A 183 -8.65 6.58 4.17
N ILE A 184 -7.74 7.56 4.28
CA ILE A 184 -8.12 8.97 4.49
C ILE A 184 -8.93 9.49 3.31
N VAL A 185 -8.51 9.20 2.07
CA VAL A 185 -9.27 9.57 0.87
C VAL A 185 -10.67 8.97 0.90
N ALA A 186 -10.81 7.69 1.27
CA ALA A 186 -12.11 7.04 1.40
C ALA A 186 -12.98 7.72 2.46
N ALA A 187 -12.44 8.00 3.64
CA ALA A 187 -13.17 8.66 4.72
C ALA A 187 -13.62 10.09 4.33
N GLU A 188 -12.76 10.85 3.66
CA GLU A 188 -13.11 12.20 3.17
C GLU A 188 -14.24 12.15 2.13
N ILE A 189 -14.24 11.19 1.22
CA ILE A 189 -15.31 10.99 0.24
C ILE A 189 -16.63 10.65 0.94
N LEU A 190 -16.58 9.81 2.00
CA LEU A 190 -17.74 9.45 2.81
C LEU A 190 -18.18 10.56 3.79
N GLY A 191 -17.42 11.62 3.93
CA GLY A 191 -17.67 12.70 4.90
C GLY A 191 -17.48 12.26 6.34
N GLN A 192 -16.62 11.30 6.60
CA GLN A 192 -16.28 10.76 7.93
C GLN A 192 -15.07 11.47 8.51
N ASP A 193 -15.06 11.67 9.82
CA ASP A 193 -13.86 12.14 10.52
C ASP A 193 -12.95 10.95 10.84
N TRP A 194 -11.84 10.88 10.12
CA TRP A 194 -10.86 9.80 10.22
C TRP A 194 -9.84 9.97 11.36
N ARG A 195 -9.71 11.17 11.93
CA ARG A 195 -8.56 11.54 12.81
C ARG A 195 -8.46 10.66 14.04
N ARG A 196 -9.54 10.57 14.80
CA ARG A 196 -9.59 9.79 16.03
C ARG A 196 -9.29 8.31 15.79
N ASP A 197 -9.89 7.72 14.77
CA ASP A 197 -9.74 6.29 14.48
C ASP A 197 -8.34 5.99 13.91
N ALA A 198 -7.76 6.93 13.14
CA ALA A 198 -6.41 6.80 12.62
C ALA A 198 -5.34 6.91 13.74
N GLU A 199 -5.52 7.79 14.74
CA GLU A 199 -4.64 7.87 15.90
C GLU A 199 -4.70 6.56 16.72
N ALA A 200 -5.89 6.06 17.01
CA ALA A 200 -6.08 4.79 17.70
C ALA A 200 -5.46 3.61 16.94
N ALA A 201 -5.59 3.60 15.60
CA ALA A 201 -4.96 2.59 14.75
C ALA A 201 -3.42 2.68 14.80
N ALA A 202 -2.85 3.89 14.79
CA ALA A 202 -1.41 4.08 14.90
C ALA A 202 -0.84 3.61 16.24
N ASP A 203 -1.57 3.81 17.33
CA ASP A 203 -1.17 3.35 18.67
C ASP A 203 -1.26 1.82 18.77
N SER A 204 -2.34 1.23 18.27
CA SER A 204 -2.50 -0.23 18.19
C SER A 204 -1.41 -0.88 17.34
N PHE A 205 -1.09 -0.26 16.19
CA PHE A 205 -0.04 -0.74 15.30
C PHE A 205 1.34 -0.71 15.98
N SER A 206 1.67 0.37 16.69
CA SER A 206 2.92 0.47 17.46
C SER A 206 3.04 -0.64 18.51
N SER A 207 1.97 -0.85 19.27
CA SER A 207 1.93 -1.90 20.31
C SER A 207 2.03 -3.32 19.70
N SER A 208 1.36 -3.54 18.58
CA SER A 208 1.41 -4.83 17.87
C SER A 208 2.81 -5.11 17.32
N LEU A 209 3.47 -4.12 16.77
CA LEU A 209 4.82 -4.24 16.24
C LEU A 209 5.82 -4.63 17.34
N GLU A 210 5.78 -3.95 18.50
CA GLU A 210 6.60 -4.28 19.66
C GLU A 210 6.35 -5.71 20.15
N HIS A 211 5.08 -6.13 20.20
CA HIS A 211 4.72 -7.48 20.59
C HIS A 211 5.27 -8.53 19.62
N ILE A 212 5.22 -8.29 18.32
CA ILE A 212 5.77 -9.18 17.29
C ILE A 212 7.28 -9.30 17.44
N PHE A 213 8.00 -8.20 17.61
CA PHE A 213 9.44 -8.23 17.79
C PHE A 213 9.85 -8.94 19.07
N ALA A 214 9.11 -8.77 20.15
CA ALA A 214 9.37 -9.48 21.42
C ALA A 214 9.20 -11.01 21.30
N ARG A 215 8.36 -11.48 20.39
CA ARG A 215 8.09 -12.91 20.13
C ARG A 215 8.84 -13.48 18.93
N ARG A 216 9.84 -12.77 18.41
CA ARG A 216 10.57 -13.15 17.20
C ARG A 216 11.04 -14.61 17.23
N SER A 217 11.71 -15.05 18.30
CA SER A 217 12.25 -16.42 18.39
C SER A 217 11.16 -17.50 18.39
N GLU A 218 9.99 -17.21 18.96
CA GLU A 218 8.82 -18.08 18.92
C GLU A 218 8.29 -18.20 17.49
N LEU A 219 8.13 -17.07 16.80
CA LEU A 219 7.65 -17.02 15.42
C LEU A 219 8.63 -17.72 14.46
N GLU A 220 9.93 -17.53 14.65
CA GLU A 220 10.97 -18.24 13.89
C GLU A 220 10.89 -19.76 14.12
N SER A 221 10.67 -20.19 15.36
CA SER A 221 10.50 -21.60 15.68
C SER A 221 9.24 -22.19 15.05
N PHE A 222 8.14 -21.45 15.11
CA PHE A 222 6.85 -21.86 14.55
C PHE A 222 6.87 -21.97 13.03
N SER A 223 7.58 -21.06 12.33
CA SER A 223 7.69 -21.08 10.87
C SER A 223 8.74 -22.06 10.33
N ARG A 224 9.55 -22.64 11.23
CA ARG A 224 10.64 -23.54 10.83
C ARG A 224 10.11 -24.78 10.11
N GLY A 225 10.58 -24.99 8.88
CA GLY A 225 10.20 -26.14 8.06
C GLY A 225 8.95 -25.90 7.19
N ALA A 226 8.31 -24.75 7.29
CA ALA A 226 7.25 -24.39 6.36
C ALA A 226 7.83 -24.19 4.96
N ALA A 227 7.35 -24.97 3.99
CA ALA A 227 7.72 -24.84 2.57
C ALA A 227 6.75 -23.91 1.81
N ASN A 228 5.51 -23.86 2.26
CA ASN A 228 4.43 -23.07 1.68
C ASN A 228 3.77 -22.21 2.78
N ILE A 229 3.44 -20.98 2.45
CA ILE A 229 2.83 -20.04 3.40
C ILE A 229 1.54 -19.50 2.80
N GLU A 230 0.42 -19.78 3.46
CA GLU A 230 -0.91 -19.34 3.05
C GLU A 230 -1.36 -18.19 3.95
N ILE A 231 -1.66 -17.04 3.39
CA ILE A 231 -2.04 -15.85 4.15
C ILE A 231 -3.49 -15.52 3.79
N ILE A 232 -4.35 -15.54 4.80
CA ILE A 232 -5.79 -15.42 4.61
C ILE A 232 -6.27 -14.11 5.23
N GLY A 233 -6.89 -13.25 4.40
CA GLY A 233 -7.44 -11.98 4.84
C GLY A 233 -8.86 -11.74 4.32
N ARG A 234 -9.59 -10.79 4.95
CA ARG A 234 -10.90 -10.35 4.50
C ARG A 234 -10.98 -8.83 4.44
N GLY A 235 -11.78 -8.32 3.50
CA GLY A 235 -11.97 -6.89 3.34
C GLY A 235 -10.62 -6.18 3.13
N ALA A 236 -10.37 -5.11 3.86
CA ALA A 236 -9.10 -4.38 3.78
C ALA A 236 -7.89 -5.23 4.22
N ALA A 237 -8.06 -6.20 5.14
CA ALA A 237 -7.00 -7.11 5.55
C ALA A 237 -6.52 -8.03 4.40
N TYR A 238 -7.30 -8.21 3.34
CA TYR A 238 -6.83 -8.92 2.16
C TYR A 238 -5.68 -8.19 1.46
N GLY A 239 -5.69 -6.85 1.44
CA GLY A 239 -4.53 -6.06 0.99
C GLY A 239 -3.26 -6.35 1.82
N GLY A 240 -3.42 -6.50 3.14
CA GLY A 240 -2.35 -6.93 4.05
C GLY A 240 -1.86 -8.35 3.76
N ALA A 241 -2.76 -9.29 3.49
CA ALA A 241 -2.40 -10.65 3.11
C ALA A 241 -1.59 -10.70 1.80
N MET A 242 -2.02 -9.95 0.78
CA MET A 242 -1.31 -9.82 -0.50
C MET A 242 0.09 -9.22 -0.28
N MET A 243 0.20 -8.16 0.51
CA MET A 243 1.48 -7.52 0.82
C MET A 243 2.42 -8.46 1.57
N SER A 244 1.92 -9.19 2.56
CA SER A 244 2.71 -10.18 3.31
C SER A 244 3.23 -11.29 2.41
N ALA A 245 2.39 -11.83 1.52
CA ALA A 245 2.79 -12.83 0.54
C ALA A 245 3.87 -12.29 -0.42
N LEU A 246 3.73 -11.06 -0.89
CA LEU A 246 4.70 -10.39 -1.74
C LEU A 246 6.05 -10.26 -1.01
N CYS A 247 6.07 -9.69 0.19
CA CYS A 247 7.29 -9.53 1.00
C CYS A 247 8.00 -10.85 1.27
N ILE A 248 7.27 -11.90 1.66
CA ILE A 248 7.85 -13.23 1.92
C ILE A 248 8.53 -13.76 0.67
N ARG A 249 7.90 -13.65 -0.49
CA ARG A 249 8.49 -14.11 -1.76
C ARG A 249 9.73 -13.33 -2.15
N GLU A 250 9.69 -12.01 -2.00
CA GLU A 250 10.81 -11.12 -2.35
C GLU A 250 12.02 -11.29 -1.42
N MET A 251 11.78 -11.45 -0.12
CA MET A 251 12.82 -11.46 0.90
C MET A 251 13.41 -12.86 1.14
N SER A 252 12.60 -13.88 1.09
CA SER A 252 13.03 -15.25 1.47
C SER A 252 13.03 -16.25 0.33
N GLY A 253 12.35 -15.94 -0.78
CA GLY A 253 12.14 -16.87 -1.88
C GLY A 253 11.18 -18.02 -1.55
N HIS A 254 10.56 -18.04 -0.35
CA HIS A 254 9.55 -19.04 0.00
C HIS A 254 8.30 -18.86 -0.84
N ARG A 255 7.60 -19.96 -1.05
CA ARG A 255 6.27 -19.91 -1.68
C ARG A 255 5.27 -19.32 -0.69
N ALA A 256 4.68 -18.21 -1.07
CA ALA A 256 3.62 -17.58 -0.29
C ALA A 256 2.48 -17.16 -1.21
N ALA A 257 1.25 -17.38 -0.76
CA ALA A 257 0.04 -16.99 -1.48
C ALA A 257 -0.94 -16.27 -0.54
N ALA A 258 -1.72 -15.35 -1.10
CA ALA A 258 -2.74 -14.63 -0.38
C ALA A 258 -4.14 -15.05 -0.85
N HIS A 259 -5.04 -15.27 0.08
CA HIS A 259 -6.41 -15.69 -0.21
C HIS A 259 -7.43 -14.87 0.57
N THR A 260 -8.58 -14.66 -0.04
CA THR A 260 -9.77 -14.35 0.78
C THR A 260 -10.25 -15.61 1.48
N GLY A 261 -10.90 -15.48 2.64
CA GLY A 261 -11.37 -16.65 3.39
C GLY A 261 -12.35 -17.55 2.62
N ALA A 262 -13.09 -17.00 1.64
CA ALA A 262 -13.94 -17.78 0.77
C ALA A 262 -13.11 -18.52 -0.30
N ALA A 263 -12.22 -17.80 -1.01
CA ALA A 263 -11.37 -18.39 -2.04
C ALA A 263 -10.50 -19.53 -1.49
N PHE A 264 -9.95 -19.37 -0.28
CA PHE A 264 -9.16 -20.41 0.38
C PHE A 264 -9.93 -21.75 0.51
N ARG A 265 -11.23 -21.69 0.84
CA ARG A 265 -12.07 -22.88 1.01
C ARG A 265 -12.49 -23.55 -0.30
N HIS A 266 -12.25 -22.91 -1.43
CA HIS A 266 -12.64 -23.40 -2.76
C HIS A 266 -11.42 -23.87 -3.58
N GLY A 267 -10.56 -24.69 -2.96
CA GLY A 267 -9.41 -25.33 -3.61
C GLY A 267 -8.18 -25.34 -2.74
N PRO A 268 -7.57 -24.18 -2.42
CA PRO A 268 -6.28 -24.13 -1.71
C PRO A 268 -6.22 -24.90 -0.39
N ASN A 269 -7.32 -25.00 0.34
CA ASN A 269 -7.37 -25.78 1.58
C ASN A 269 -7.21 -27.28 1.40
N LEU A 270 -7.35 -27.80 0.17
CA LEU A 270 -7.19 -29.22 -0.12
C LEU A 270 -5.73 -29.65 -0.23
N ASP A 271 -4.83 -28.69 -0.52
CA ASP A 271 -3.40 -28.94 -0.67
C ASP A 271 -2.64 -28.74 0.65
N VAL A 272 -3.32 -28.31 1.73
CA VAL A 272 -2.67 -28.02 3.03
C VAL A 272 -2.23 -29.31 3.69
N ASP A 273 -0.94 -29.40 3.98
CA ASP A 273 -0.31 -30.51 4.68
C ASP A 273 0.63 -29.99 5.79
N ALA A 274 1.43 -30.89 6.37
CA ALA A 274 2.36 -30.55 7.47
C ALA A 274 3.50 -29.59 7.04
N THR A 275 3.67 -29.29 5.75
CA THR A 275 4.66 -28.34 5.22
C THR A 275 4.07 -26.93 5.03
N HIS A 276 2.79 -26.75 5.29
CA HIS A 276 2.11 -25.47 5.14
C HIS A 276 2.03 -24.71 6.46
N LEU A 277 2.23 -23.42 6.38
CA LEU A 277 1.94 -22.45 7.45
C LEU A 277 0.77 -21.56 7.02
N ALA A 278 -0.32 -21.56 7.76
CA ALA A 278 -1.45 -20.68 7.53
C ALA A 278 -1.40 -19.49 8.50
N ILE A 279 -1.46 -18.26 7.96
CA ILE A 279 -1.54 -17.00 8.71
C ILE A 279 -2.89 -16.37 8.42
N ILE A 280 -3.68 -16.07 9.45
CA ILE A 280 -5.01 -15.46 9.33
C ILE A 280 -4.95 -14.05 9.90
N LEU A 281 -5.35 -13.06 9.07
CA LEU A 281 -5.38 -11.63 9.40
C LEU A 281 -6.81 -11.15 9.72
#